data_57a4d9c718bda5f78bbec27fbc3852d6
#
_entry.id   57a4d9c718bda5f78bbec27fbc3852d6
#
_cell.length_a   1.000
_cell.length_b   1.000
_cell.length_c   1.000
_cell.angle_alpha   90.00
_cell.angle_beta   90.00
_cell.angle_gamma   90.00
#
_symmetry.space_group_name_H-M   'P 1'
#
loop_
_entity.id
_entity.type
_entity.pdbx_description
1 polymer ?
#
loop_
_entity_poly.entity_id
_entity_poly.type
_entity_poly.pdbx_seq_one_letter_code
_entity_poly.pdbx_strand_id
1 'polypeptide(L)'
;MEVEISDEATLLAEPERKACPVCERFVQGELYSIATLPESLQSIILPNAAAPDADEICSRCLELFNRAQRQIDSQAAIFEQHHFVLPTPLRMDAHDRFRGRGVTIAFLDSGFYAHPDLTTPTNRILAYHSIFAADSDLTSLETNDVASWHGMMTSVVATGNGALVAGFYRGIASEANVVLVKIGRTGRISEDQIQKGLEWVLDHAAEHKIRVVNISAGGDFEESYLTNPLSQTVEQCARAGITVVCAVGNAGHVPGHPVLPPASAPSCIAVGGLDDQNSLDRARRGMYRSSYGPTIDGLQKPEVIAPGIWVAAPILPHTPTAEEAEIYSKLNAADDKDLRELIEGGSGIDKDLDEASSLPIPLLRQLITIKMREGNVINQDYKYVDGTSFAAPIVSSIAACMLEANPGLSPAQIKRILIDTAERVPEIEVDRQGWGVVAARRAVEHALLQNRER
;
A
#
# COMPACT_ATOMS: atom_id res chain seq x y z
N MET A 1 -40.49 5.88 -58.03
CA MET A 1 -40.53 6.87 -56.94
C MET A 1 -39.69 6.27 -55.84
N GLU A 2 -38.37 6.42 -56.04
CA GLU A 2 -37.34 5.92 -55.12
C GLU A 2 -37.18 6.96 -53.99
N VAL A 3 -37.27 6.51 -52.78
CA VAL A 3 -37.00 7.32 -51.58
C VAL A 3 -35.53 7.16 -51.24
N GLU A 4 -34.73 8.18 -51.50
CA GLU A 4 -33.37 8.29 -51.00
C GLU A 4 -33.39 8.44 -49.46
N ILE A 5 -32.84 7.46 -48.77
CA ILE A 5 -32.55 7.56 -47.34
C ILE A 5 -31.15 8.17 -47.20
N SER A 6 -31.08 9.42 -46.81
CA SER A 6 -29.82 10.10 -46.47
C SER A 6 -29.34 9.57 -45.09
N ASP A 7 -28.33 8.76 -45.16
CA ASP A 7 -27.50 8.41 -43.97
C ASP A 7 -26.57 9.55 -43.63
N GLU A 8 -27.04 10.56 -42.90
CA GLU A 8 -26.20 11.44 -42.12
C GLU A 8 -26.05 10.90 -40.68
N ALA A 9 -25.26 9.83 -40.53
CA ALA A 9 -24.72 9.48 -39.24
C ALA A 9 -23.72 10.56 -38.81
N THR A 10 -24.18 11.51 -38.01
CA THR A 10 -23.33 12.47 -37.33
C THR A 10 -22.40 11.68 -36.41
N LEU A 11 -21.19 11.41 -36.88
CA LEU A 11 -20.08 10.92 -36.07
C LEU A 11 -19.82 12.02 -35.01
N LEU A 12 -20.35 11.79 -33.80
CA LEU A 12 -19.93 12.55 -32.63
C LEU A 12 -18.42 12.31 -32.49
N ALA A 13 -17.62 13.33 -32.79
CA ALA A 13 -16.19 13.30 -32.60
C ALA A 13 -15.90 12.87 -31.14
N GLU A 14 -15.18 11.78 -30.96
CA GLU A 14 -14.71 11.40 -29.63
C GLU A 14 -13.94 12.60 -29.05
N PRO A 15 -14.20 12.98 -27.78
CA PRO A 15 -13.46 14.08 -27.18
C PRO A 15 -11.97 13.77 -27.20
N GLU A 16 -11.17 14.72 -27.65
CA GLU A 16 -9.70 14.62 -27.69
C GLU A 16 -9.19 14.17 -26.31
N ARG A 17 -8.58 13.02 -26.26
CA ARG A 17 -7.93 12.51 -25.05
C ARG A 17 -6.58 13.18 -24.91
N LYS A 18 -6.42 14.05 -23.92
CA LYS A 18 -5.13 14.67 -23.59
C LYS A 18 -4.44 13.90 -22.46
N ALA A 19 -3.13 13.71 -22.55
CA ALA A 19 -2.34 13.17 -21.45
C ALA A 19 -2.06 14.28 -20.42
N CYS A 20 -2.24 13.99 -19.14
CA CYS A 20 -1.86 14.90 -18.06
C CYS A 20 -0.34 14.84 -17.84
N PRO A 21 0.42 15.93 -17.96
CA PRO A 21 1.88 15.90 -17.77
C PRO A 21 2.30 15.52 -16.35
N VAL A 22 1.44 15.74 -15.36
CA VAL A 22 1.75 15.42 -13.96
C VAL A 22 1.66 13.91 -13.68
N CYS A 23 0.73 13.17 -14.31
CA CYS A 23 0.54 11.75 -14.05
C CYS A 23 0.53 10.84 -15.29
N GLU A 24 0.82 11.40 -16.47
CA GLU A 24 0.87 10.74 -17.80
C GLU A 24 -0.43 10.03 -18.22
N ARG A 25 -1.56 10.31 -17.59
CA ARG A 25 -2.84 9.68 -17.92
C ARG A 25 -3.57 10.41 -19.01
N PHE A 26 -4.22 9.64 -19.86
CA PHE A 26 -5.23 10.18 -20.75
C PHE A 26 -6.49 10.54 -19.95
N VAL A 27 -6.90 11.77 -20.01
CA VAL A 27 -8.07 12.29 -19.30
C VAL A 27 -9.12 12.78 -20.30
N GLN A 28 -10.37 12.58 -19.94
CA GLN A 28 -11.50 13.22 -20.62
C GLN A 28 -11.82 14.49 -19.82
N GLY A 29 -11.53 15.64 -20.39
CA GLY A 29 -11.79 16.93 -19.75
C GLY A 29 -10.63 17.91 -19.89
N GLU A 30 -10.84 19.10 -19.32
CA GLU A 30 -9.84 20.17 -19.37
C GLU A 30 -8.64 19.87 -18.45
N LEU A 31 -7.47 20.28 -18.90
CA LEU A 31 -6.28 20.41 -18.09
C LEU A 31 -6.21 21.86 -17.57
N TYR A 32 -5.71 22.02 -16.34
CA TYR A 32 -5.54 23.31 -15.69
C TYR A 32 -4.08 23.72 -15.80
N SER A 33 -3.81 24.98 -16.13
CA SER A 33 -2.44 25.49 -16.17
C SER A 33 -1.85 25.57 -14.76
N ILE A 34 -0.72 24.94 -14.54
CA ILE A 34 0.00 24.94 -13.24
C ILE A 34 0.45 26.37 -12.91
N ALA A 35 0.85 27.16 -13.88
CA ALA A 35 1.29 28.54 -13.68
C ALA A 35 0.20 29.47 -13.10
N THR A 36 -1.08 29.09 -13.19
CA THR A 36 -2.20 29.86 -12.61
C THR A 36 -2.53 29.47 -11.18
N LEU A 37 -1.93 28.40 -10.66
CA LEU A 37 -2.16 27.91 -9.31
C LEU A 37 -1.36 28.72 -8.28
N PRO A 38 -1.74 28.70 -6.98
CA PRO A 38 -0.93 29.27 -5.90
C PRO A 38 0.51 28.73 -5.89
N GLU A 39 1.48 29.58 -5.58
CA GLU A 39 2.91 29.22 -5.55
C GLU A 39 3.19 28.03 -4.61
N SER A 40 2.49 27.99 -3.46
CA SER A 40 2.55 26.87 -2.51
C SER A 40 2.15 25.54 -3.15
N LEU A 41 1.16 25.56 -4.03
CA LEU A 41 0.70 24.36 -4.73
C LEU A 41 1.66 23.97 -5.86
N GLN A 42 2.18 24.94 -6.60
CA GLN A 42 3.20 24.70 -7.62
C GLN A 42 4.46 24.05 -7.04
N SER A 43 4.90 24.48 -5.85
CA SER A 43 6.08 23.94 -5.16
C SER A 43 5.94 22.47 -4.77
N ILE A 44 4.71 21.96 -4.66
CA ILE A 44 4.44 20.55 -4.36
C ILE A 44 4.24 19.76 -5.68
N ILE A 45 3.58 20.35 -6.67
CA ILE A 45 3.24 19.66 -7.92
C ILE A 45 4.50 19.43 -8.76
N LEU A 46 5.28 20.47 -9.02
CA LEU A 46 6.38 20.42 -9.98
C LEU A 46 7.47 19.40 -9.64
N PRO A 47 7.95 19.27 -8.39
CA PRO A 47 8.94 18.24 -8.03
C PRO A 47 8.42 16.80 -8.13
N ASN A 48 7.10 16.63 -8.13
CA ASN A 48 6.44 15.33 -8.13
C ASN A 48 5.75 14.98 -9.46
N ALA A 49 5.82 15.86 -10.45
CA ALA A 49 5.26 15.61 -11.78
C ALA A 49 6.06 14.53 -12.53
N ALA A 50 5.37 13.74 -13.35
CA ALA A 50 6.01 12.74 -14.20
C ALA A 50 6.83 13.39 -15.32
N ALA A 51 6.34 14.50 -15.91
CA ALA A 51 7.07 15.30 -16.87
C ALA A 51 7.84 16.42 -16.16
N PRO A 52 9.17 16.56 -16.38
CA PRO A 52 9.96 17.61 -15.72
C PRO A 52 9.54 19.05 -16.07
N ASP A 53 8.92 19.22 -17.21
CA ASP A 53 8.41 20.48 -17.77
C ASP A 53 6.88 20.56 -17.73
N ALA A 54 6.24 19.88 -16.79
CA ALA A 54 4.80 19.88 -16.63
C ALA A 54 4.25 21.31 -16.48
N ASP A 55 3.42 21.73 -17.41
CA ASP A 55 2.75 23.03 -17.43
C ASP A 55 1.24 22.95 -17.18
N GLU A 56 0.68 21.75 -17.29
CA GLU A 56 -0.74 21.47 -17.10
C GLU A 56 -0.98 20.30 -16.14
N ILE A 57 -2.16 20.28 -15.51
CA ILE A 57 -2.56 19.26 -14.52
C ILE A 57 -4.04 18.90 -14.69
N CYS A 58 -4.38 17.62 -14.60
CA CYS A 58 -5.78 17.19 -14.63
C CYS A 58 -6.49 17.46 -13.29
N SER A 59 -7.83 17.55 -13.34
CA SER A 59 -8.68 17.79 -12.17
C SER A 59 -8.41 16.85 -11.01
N ARG A 60 -8.14 15.59 -11.31
CA ARG A 60 -7.83 14.56 -10.29
C ARG A 60 -6.51 14.81 -9.56
N CYS A 61 -5.44 15.11 -10.31
CA CYS A 61 -4.17 15.46 -9.71
C CYS A 61 -4.30 16.77 -8.92
N LEU A 62 -4.98 17.76 -9.48
CA LEU A 62 -5.22 19.03 -8.82
C LEU A 62 -5.99 18.83 -7.49
N GLU A 63 -7.04 18.01 -7.47
CA GLU A 63 -7.76 17.69 -6.22
C GLU A 63 -6.85 17.01 -5.19
N LEU A 64 -6.00 16.08 -5.63
CA LEU A 64 -5.04 15.38 -4.77
C LEU A 64 -4.02 16.33 -4.16
N PHE A 65 -3.41 17.19 -4.97
CA PHE A 65 -2.44 18.17 -4.48
C PHE A 65 -3.10 19.28 -3.65
N ASN A 66 -4.34 19.67 -3.95
CA ASN A 66 -5.12 20.55 -3.07
C ASN A 66 -5.40 19.90 -1.69
N ARG A 67 -5.63 18.59 -1.63
CA ARG A 67 -5.76 17.89 -0.34
C ARG A 67 -4.43 17.86 0.40
N ALA A 68 -3.33 17.59 -0.31
CA ALA A 68 -1.98 17.65 0.23
C ALA A 68 -1.70 19.04 0.80
N GLN A 69 -1.99 20.11 0.04
CA GLN A 69 -1.81 21.49 0.48
C GLN A 69 -2.62 21.80 1.75
N ARG A 70 -3.91 21.43 1.79
CA ARG A 70 -4.72 21.62 3.00
C ARG A 70 -4.17 20.87 4.21
N GLN A 71 -3.60 19.69 4.00
CA GLN A 71 -2.93 18.93 5.05
C GLN A 71 -1.65 19.65 5.51
N ILE A 72 -0.87 20.18 4.57
CA ILE A 72 0.32 20.99 4.83
C ILE A 72 -0.07 22.28 5.60
N ASP A 73 -1.10 23.00 5.16
CA ASP A 73 -1.57 24.24 5.79
C ASP A 73 -2.14 24.01 7.18
N SER A 74 -2.83 22.89 7.41
CA SER A 74 -3.34 22.50 8.73
C SER A 74 -2.23 22.05 9.70
N GLN A 75 -1.05 21.73 9.18
CA GLN A 75 0.15 21.29 9.88
C GLN A 75 1.37 22.11 9.44
N ALA A 76 1.17 23.40 9.15
CA ALA A 76 2.05 24.27 8.37
C ALA A 76 3.55 24.30 8.73
N ALA A 77 3.92 23.81 9.90
CA ALA A 77 5.31 23.71 10.32
C ALA A 77 5.98 22.35 10.01
N ILE A 78 5.18 21.30 9.70
CA ILE A 78 5.72 19.92 9.56
C ILE A 78 6.28 19.65 8.17
N PHE A 79 5.82 20.37 7.13
CA PHE A 79 6.07 20.01 5.73
C PHE A 79 7.13 20.86 5.02
N GLU A 80 7.69 21.85 5.66
CA GLU A 80 8.82 22.57 5.06
C GLU A 80 10.04 21.66 4.97
N GLN A 81 10.22 21.07 3.83
CA GLN A 81 11.44 20.67 3.14
C GLN A 81 11.81 19.19 2.96
N HIS A 82 11.44 18.14 3.74
CA HIS A 82 12.20 16.89 3.51
C HIS A 82 11.48 15.53 3.66
N HIS A 83 10.19 15.45 4.03
CA HIS A 83 9.59 14.13 4.33
C HIS A 83 8.20 13.89 3.72
N PHE A 84 7.88 14.58 2.62
CA PHE A 84 6.61 14.35 1.94
C PHE A 84 6.65 13.01 1.21
N VAL A 85 5.79 12.08 1.62
CA VAL A 85 5.58 10.81 0.94
C VAL A 85 4.31 10.88 0.11
N LEU A 86 4.41 10.54 -1.18
CA LEU A 86 3.26 10.49 -2.06
C LEU A 86 2.29 9.38 -1.64
N PRO A 87 0.97 9.66 -1.56
CA PRO A 87 0.01 8.64 -1.15
C PRO A 87 -0.04 7.47 -2.16
N THR A 88 -0.12 6.26 -1.64
CA THR A 88 -0.16 5.03 -2.43
C THR A 88 -1.23 5.04 -3.55
N PRO A 89 -2.48 5.51 -3.32
CA PRO A 89 -3.46 5.59 -4.40
C PRO A 89 -3.04 6.47 -5.58
N LEU A 90 -2.24 7.51 -5.34
CA LEU A 90 -1.70 8.37 -6.40
C LEU A 90 -0.58 7.65 -7.16
N ARG A 91 0.39 7.10 -6.44
CA ARG A 91 1.53 6.37 -7.02
C ARG A 91 1.08 5.19 -7.88
N MET A 92 0.00 4.51 -7.47
CA MET A 92 -0.54 3.34 -8.16
C MET A 92 -1.62 3.66 -9.18
N ASP A 93 -1.93 4.91 -9.45
CA ASP A 93 -3.05 5.26 -10.30
C ASP A 93 -4.35 4.52 -9.92
N ALA A 94 -4.67 4.49 -8.63
CA ALA A 94 -5.86 3.79 -8.18
C ALA A 94 -7.16 4.36 -8.78
N HIS A 95 -8.14 3.49 -9.05
CA HIS A 95 -9.43 3.91 -9.59
C HIS A 95 -10.23 4.66 -8.51
N ASP A 96 -10.84 5.83 -8.87
CA ASP A 96 -11.48 6.70 -7.87
C ASP A 96 -12.79 6.13 -7.31
N ARG A 97 -13.54 5.38 -8.13
CA ARG A 97 -14.86 4.85 -7.80
C ARG A 97 -14.81 3.56 -6.99
N PHE A 98 -13.86 2.67 -7.28
CA PHE A 98 -13.79 1.35 -6.67
C PHE A 98 -12.76 1.35 -5.54
N ARG A 99 -13.22 1.06 -4.32
CA ARG A 99 -12.42 1.12 -3.08
C ARG A 99 -12.57 -0.15 -2.24
N GLY A 100 -12.96 -1.27 -2.87
CA GLY A 100 -13.12 -2.57 -2.22
C GLY A 100 -14.43 -2.74 -1.46
N ARG A 101 -15.45 -1.91 -1.71
CA ARG A 101 -16.73 -1.96 -1.01
C ARG A 101 -17.41 -3.32 -1.18
N GLY A 102 -17.85 -3.92 -0.07
CA GLY A 102 -18.53 -5.22 -0.05
C GLY A 102 -17.61 -6.43 -0.19
N VAL A 103 -16.29 -6.20 -0.27
CA VAL A 103 -15.26 -7.25 -0.31
C VAL A 103 -14.57 -7.33 1.05
N THR A 104 -14.27 -8.52 1.52
CA THR A 104 -13.49 -8.75 2.74
C THR A 104 -12.11 -9.26 2.39
N ILE A 105 -11.08 -8.62 2.97
CA ILE A 105 -9.69 -9.07 2.92
C ILE A 105 -9.32 -9.66 4.30
N ALA A 106 -8.81 -10.88 4.32
CA ALA A 106 -8.20 -11.45 5.52
C ALA A 106 -6.69 -11.17 5.52
N PHE A 107 -6.16 -10.74 6.66
CA PHE A 107 -4.73 -10.52 6.88
C PHE A 107 -4.21 -11.56 7.87
N LEU A 108 -3.16 -12.28 7.48
CA LEU A 108 -2.44 -13.23 8.31
C LEU A 108 -1.11 -12.61 8.71
N ASP A 109 -0.91 -12.33 10.01
CA ASP A 109 0.28 -11.64 10.50
C ASP A 109 0.59 -11.94 11.97
N SER A 110 1.68 -11.39 12.51
CA SER A 110 2.15 -11.63 13.89
C SER A 110 1.24 -11.04 14.97
N GLY A 111 0.41 -10.06 14.66
CA GLY A 111 -0.51 -9.41 15.58
C GLY A 111 -1.15 -8.20 14.94
N PHE A 112 -2.16 -7.62 15.60
CA PHE A 112 -2.95 -6.52 15.05
C PHE A 112 -3.36 -5.55 16.16
N TYR A 113 -3.71 -4.35 15.75
CA TYR A 113 -4.28 -3.29 16.58
C TYR A 113 -5.47 -2.67 15.84
N ALA A 114 -6.54 -2.33 16.57
CA ALA A 114 -7.74 -1.70 16.01
C ALA A 114 -7.49 -0.21 15.69
N HIS A 115 -6.67 0.05 14.68
CA HIS A 115 -6.29 1.40 14.28
C HIS A 115 -7.51 2.25 13.85
N PRO A 116 -7.57 3.56 14.19
CA PRO A 116 -8.66 4.45 13.79
C PRO A 116 -8.99 4.41 12.30
N ASP A 117 -8.02 4.21 11.42
CA ASP A 117 -8.22 4.08 9.98
C ASP A 117 -9.07 2.86 9.57
N LEU A 118 -9.22 1.87 10.45
CA LEU A 118 -10.06 0.70 10.23
C LEU A 118 -11.40 0.80 10.96
N THR A 119 -11.47 1.61 12.02
CA THR A 119 -12.60 1.63 12.95
C THR A 119 -13.43 2.91 12.90
N THR A 120 -12.91 3.99 12.34
CA THR A 120 -13.58 5.30 12.29
C THR A 120 -13.88 5.70 10.84
N PRO A 121 -15.05 6.28 10.49
CA PRO A 121 -16.23 6.48 11.34
C PRO A 121 -17.03 5.19 11.57
N THR A 122 -16.72 4.12 10.84
CA THR A 122 -17.39 2.82 10.94
C THR A 122 -16.36 1.73 11.11
N ASN A 123 -16.56 0.86 12.08
CA ASN A 123 -15.70 -0.30 12.26
C ASN A 123 -15.87 -1.29 11.12
N ARG A 124 -14.80 -1.55 10.38
CA ARG A 124 -14.73 -2.47 9.24
C ARG A 124 -14.04 -3.80 9.56
N ILE A 125 -13.64 -3.98 10.83
CA ILE A 125 -13.09 -5.24 11.33
C ILE A 125 -14.28 -6.17 11.64
N LEU A 126 -14.48 -7.18 10.79
CA LEU A 126 -15.59 -8.13 10.94
C LEU A 126 -15.28 -9.23 11.94
N ALA A 127 -14.03 -9.67 12.00
CA ALA A 127 -13.59 -10.72 12.91
C ALA A 127 -12.10 -10.58 13.24
N TYR A 128 -11.74 -11.08 14.41
CA TYR A 128 -10.38 -11.32 14.83
C TYR A 128 -10.25 -12.76 15.32
N HIS A 129 -9.20 -13.42 14.90
CA HIS A 129 -8.85 -14.76 15.36
C HIS A 129 -7.37 -14.85 15.72
N SER A 130 -7.05 -15.63 16.75
CA SER A 130 -5.67 -15.96 17.10
C SER A 130 -5.52 -17.48 17.15
N ILE A 131 -4.58 -18.04 16.40
CA ILE A 131 -4.29 -19.48 16.46
C ILE A 131 -3.74 -19.92 17.82
N PHE A 132 -3.44 -18.99 18.72
CA PHE A 132 -2.87 -19.24 20.07
C PHE A 132 -3.88 -19.12 21.20
N ALA A 133 -5.10 -18.70 20.93
CA ALA A 133 -6.13 -18.50 21.93
C ALA A 133 -7.40 -19.28 21.55
N ALA A 134 -8.04 -19.92 22.54
CA ALA A 134 -9.30 -20.60 22.33
C ALA A 134 -10.44 -19.61 22.00
N ASP A 135 -10.36 -18.40 22.56
CA ASP A 135 -11.32 -17.32 22.35
C ASP A 135 -10.59 -16.10 21.77
N SER A 136 -11.02 -15.67 20.59
CA SER A 136 -10.51 -14.48 19.90
C SER A 136 -11.57 -13.40 20.01
N ASP A 137 -11.36 -12.41 20.88
CA ASP A 137 -12.26 -11.29 21.07
C ASP A 137 -11.69 -10.02 20.40
N LEU A 138 -12.55 -9.24 19.78
CA LEU A 138 -12.20 -7.94 19.19
C LEU A 138 -11.59 -6.96 20.19
N THR A 139 -11.93 -7.08 21.50
CA THR A 139 -11.32 -6.27 22.56
C THR A 139 -9.81 -6.52 22.72
N SER A 140 -9.31 -7.67 22.29
CA SER A 140 -7.87 -7.98 22.27
C SER A 140 -7.09 -7.07 21.32
N LEU A 141 -7.77 -6.44 20.35
CA LEU A 141 -7.17 -5.49 19.40
C LEU A 141 -6.96 -4.08 19.99
N GLU A 142 -7.46 -3.83 21.18
CA GLU A 142 -7.30 -2.56 21.90
C GLU A 142 -6.04 -2.55 22.77
N THR A 143 -5.41 -3.72 22.94
CA THR A 143 -4.20 -3.84 23.76
C THR A 143 -2.93 -3.71 22.92
N ASN A 144 -1.98 -2.95 23.44
CA ASN A 144 -0.66 -2.77 22.80
C ASN A 144 0.22 -4.00 23.01
N ASP A 145 0.17 -4.92 22.05
CA ASP A 145 1.19 -5.95 21.90
C ASP A 145 2.23 -5.44 20.89
N VAL A 146 3.49 -5.37 21.28
CA VAL A 146 4.60 -4.95 20.37
C VAL A 146 4.61 -5.78 19.09
N ALA A 147 4.17 -7.05 19.11
CA ALA A 147 4.06 -7.86 17.90
C ALA A 147 3.00 -7.37 16.91
N SER A 148 2.13 -6.45 17.32
CA SER A 148 0.99 -5.97 16.50
C SER A 148 1.36 -4.91 15.46
N TRP A 149 2.55 -4.29 15.54
CA TRP A 149 2.92 -3.19 14.64
C TRP A 149 2.88 -3.59 13.16
N HIS A 150 3.39 -4.76 12.81
CA HIS A 150 3.52 -5.20 11.42
C HIS A 150 2.15 -5.50 10.79
N GLY A 151 1.32 -6.33 11.44
CA GLY A 151 -0.01 -6.66 10.92
C GLY A 151 -0.97 -5.46 10.94
N MET A 152 -0.85 -4.56 11.92
CA MET A 152 -1.55 -3.28 11.88
C MET A 152 -1.16 -2.48 10.64
N MET A 153 0.14 -2.31 10.37
CA MET A 153 0.62 -1.57 9.20
C MET A 153 0.16 -2.21 7.90
N THR A 154 0.29 -3.53 7.72
CA THR A 154 -0.10 -4.21 6.47
C THR A 154 -1.59 -4.09 6.19
N SER A 155 -2.44 -4.23 7.22
CA SER A 155 -3.89 -4.09 7.09
C SER A 155 -4.30 -2.65 6.77
N VAL A 156 -3.68 -1.65 7.40
CA VAL A 156 -3.97 -0.23 7.14
C VAL A 156 -3.43 0.22 5.78
N VAL A 157 -2.25 -0.20 5.36
CA VAL A 157 -1.71 0.10 4.01
C VAL A 157 -2.67 -0.36 2.91
N ALA A 158 -3.32 -1.50 3.08
CA ALA A 158 -4.31 -1.99 2.12
C ALA A 158 -5.66 -1.28 2.23
N THR A 159 -6.18 -1.15 3.45
CA THR A 159 -7.61 -0.87 3.70
C THR A 159 -7.87 0.33 4.59
N GLY A 160 -6.85 0.99 5.13
CA GLY A 160 -7.02 2.19 5.95
C GLY A 160 -7.73 3.30 5.18
N ASN A 161 -8.61 4.04 5.85
CA ASN A 161 -9.28 5.18 5.23
C ASN A 161 -8.56 6.51 5.44
N GLY A 162 -7.45 6.52 6.19
CA GLY A 162 -6.68 7.72 6.50
C GLY A 162 -7.39 8.67 7.45
N ALA A 163 -8.16 8.17 8.40
CA ALA A 163 -8.98 8.97 9.32
C ALA A 163 -8.18 10.05 10.05
N LEU A 164 -6.95 9.73 10.46
CA LEU A 164 -6.08 10.65 11.20
C LEU A 164 -5.45 11.75 10.32
N VAL A 165 -5.52 11.60 8.99
CA VAL A 165 -4.91 12.53 8.01
C VAL A 165 -5.89 12.93 6.90
N ALA A 166 -7.16 13.10 7.24
CA ALA A 166 -8.23 13.52 6.33
C ALA A 166 -8.28 12.72 5.00
N GLY A 167 -7.93 11.43 5.04
CA GLY A 167 -7.94 10.52 3.91
C GLY A 167 -6.70 10.59 3.00
N PHE A 168 -5.68 11.35 3.37
CA PHE A 168 -4.50 11.54 2.52
C PHE A 168 -3.69 10.24 2.36
N TYR A 169 -3.38 9.53 3.45
CA TYR A 169 -2.68 8.24 3.42
C TYR A 169 -3.63 7.04 3.46
N ARG A 170 -4.79 7.13 2.80
CA ARG A 170 -5.68 5.97 2.68
C ARG A 170 -5.08 4.85 1.83
N GLY A 171 -5.44 3.62 2.14
CA GLY A 171 -5.21 2.47 1.28
C GLY A 171 -6.07 2.53 0.00
N ILE A 172 -5.74 1.69 -0.98
CA ILE A 172 -6.50 1.63 -2.24
C ILE A 172 -7.90 1.06 -1.99
N ALA A 173 -8.01 0.00 -1.16
CA ALA A 173 -9.29 -0.62 -0.79
C ALA A 173 -9.87 -0.03 0.51
N SER A 174 -9.91 1.30 0.63
CA SER A 174 -10.28 1.99 1.87
C SER A 174 -11.74 1.81 2.34
N GLU A 175 -12.56 1.10 1.57
CA GLU A 175 -13.96 0.73 1.93
C GLU A 175 -14.14 -0.79 2.07
N ALA A 176 -13.07 -1.59 1.93
CA ALA A 176 -13.11 -3.02 2.15
C ALA A 176 -13.29 -3.34 3.65
N ASN A 177 -13.96 -4.46 3.92
CA ASN A 177 -13.97 -5.06 5.25
C ASN A 177 -12.68 -5.84 5.50
N VAL A 178 -12.34 -6.04 6.76
CA VAL A 178 -11.15 -6.79 7.16
C VAL A 178 -11.48 -7.90 8.15
N VAL A 179 -10.74 -8.99 8.03
CA VAL A 179 -10.64 -10.06 9.01
C VAL A 179 -9.17 -10.19 9.38
N LEU A 180 -8.89 -10.23 10.67
CA LEU A 180 -7.53 -10.20 11.20
C LEU A 180 -7.23 -11.56 11.84
N VAL A 181 -6.21 -12.27 11.34
CA VAL A 181 -5.83 -13.60 11.81
C VAL A 181 -4.40 -13.56 12.33
N LYS A 182 -4.27 -13.56 13.65
CA LYS A 182 -2.95 -13.58 14.33
C LYS A 182 -2.37 -14.98 14.24
N ILE A 183 -1.27 -15.11 13.49
CA ILE A 183 -0.55 -16.37 13.25
C ILE A 183 0.87 -16.38 13.85
N GLY A 184 1.31 -15.29 14.49
CA GLY A 184 2.64 -15.16 15.07
C GLY A 184 2.61 -14.60 16.49
N ARG A 185 3.76 -14.68 17.13
CA ARG A 185 4.12 -13.99 18.36
C ARG A 185 5.38 -13.17 18.09
N THR A 186 5.98 -12.60 19.12
CA THR A 186 7.30 -11.97 18.99
C THR A 186 8.30 -12.95 18.37
N GLY A 187 8.84 -12.63 17.20
CA GLY A 187 9.83 -13.43 16.49
C GLY A 187 9.35 -13.99 15.16
N ARG A 188 9.72 -15.23 14.89
CA ARG A 188 9.49 -15.91 13.60
C ARG A 188 8.07 -16.48 13.50
N ILE A 189 7.47 -16.38 12.33
CA ILE A 189 6.25 -17.09 11.95
C ILE A 189 6.66 -18.35 11.18
N SER A 190 6.19 -19.53 11.59
CA SER A 190 6.48 -20.81 10.92
C SER A 190 5.45 -21.13 9.84
N GLU A 191 5.79 -22.05 8.93
CA GLU A 191 4.86 -22.52 7.89
C GLU A 191 3.58 -23.14 8.49
N ASP A 192 3.70 -23.95 9.53
CA ASP A 192 2.55 -24.54 10.25
C ASP A 192 1.59 -23.46 10.80
N GLN A 193 2.12 -22.34 11.27
CA GLN A 193 1.30 -21.24 11.77
C GLN A 193 0.56 -20.52 10.63
N ILE A 194 1.22 -20.31 9.48
CA ILE A 194 0.58 -19.73 8.29
C ILE A 194 -0.51 -20.69 7.79
N GLN A 195 -0.23 -21.98 7.72
CA GLN A 195 -1.17 -23.00 7.29
C GLN A 195 -2.42 -23.00 8.16
N LYS A 196 -2.29 -23.05 9.49
CA LYS A 196 -3.42 -22.98 10.44
C LYS A 196 -4.26 -21.73 10.26
N GLY A 197 -3.63 -20.60 10.00
CA GLY A 197 -4.34 -19.36 9.69
C GLY A 197 -5.15 -19.45 8.39
N LEU A 198 -4.60 -20.06 7.34
CA LEU A 198 -5.31 -20.29 6.08
C LEU A 198 -6.44 -21.31 6.22
N GLU A 199 -6.27 -22.36 6.99
CA GLU A 199 -7.31 -23.35 7.30
C GLU A 199 -8.48 -22.67 8.00
N TRP A 200 -8.21 -21.83 9.01
CA TRP A 200 -9.25 -21.05 9.66
C TRP A 200 -9.99 -20.12 8.66
N VAL A 201 -9.26 -19.46 7.77
CA VAL A 201 -9.87 -18.63 6.72
C VAL A 201 -10.79 -19.45 5.81
N LEU A 202 -10.37 -20.65 5.39
CA LEU A 202 -11.19 -21.54 4.56
C LEU A 202 -12.51 -21.90 5.25
N ASP A 203 -12.46 -22.23 6.54
CA ASP A 203 -13.63 -22.63 7.33
C ASP A 203 -14.63 -21.45 7.52
N HIS A 204 -14.13 -20.20 7.57
CA HIS A 204 -14.94 -19.00 7.87
C HIS A 204 -15.15 -18.08 6.66
N ALA A 205 -14.63 -18.45 5.47
CA ALA A 205 -14.70 -17.60 4.28
C ALA A 205 -16.11 -17.24 3.86
N ALA A 206 -17.04 -18.19 3.95
CA ALA A 206 -18.46 -17.98 3.59
C ALA A 206 -19.14 -17.02 4.58
N GLU A 207 -18.91 -17.18 5.88
CA GLU A 207 -19.47 -16.35 6.94
C GLU A 207 -19.07 -14.88 6.80
N HIS A 208 -17.78 -14.63 6.63
CA HIS A 208 -17.22 -13.28 6.56
C HIS A 208 -17.07 -12.75 5.13
N LYS A 209 -17.51 -13.50 4.11
CA LYS A 209 -17.38 -13.15 2.68
C LYS A 209 -15.94 -12.84 2.27
N ILE A 210 -14.99 -13.62 2.79
CA ILE A 210 -13.56 -13.44 2.49
C ILE A 210 -13.31 -13.84 1.04
N ARG A 211 -12.72 -12.94 0.26
CA ARG A 211 -12.40 -13.14 -1.16
C ARG A 211 -10.91 -12.94 -1.45
N VAL A 212 -10.19 -12.28 -0.56
CA VAL A 212 -8.75 -12.02 -0.68
C VAL A 212 -8.09 -12.35 0.65
N VAL A 213 -6.90 -12.95 0.59
CA VAL A 213 -6.02 -13.17 1.74
C VAL A 213 -4.70 -12.49 1.45
N ASN A 214 -4.21 -11.68 2.39
CA ASN A 214 -2.87 -11.11 2.38
C ASN A 214 -1.98 -11.83 3.38
N ILE A 215 -0.81 -12.29 2.92
CA ILE A 215 0.22 -12.91 3.75
C ILE A 215 1.54 -12.16 3.55
N SER A 216 1.94 -11.41 4.57
CA SER A 216 3.22 -10.67 4.55
C SER A 216 4.30 -11.41 5.36
N ALA A 217 4.31 -12.73 5.28
CA ALA A 217 5.25 -13.65 5.91
C ALA A 217 5.67 -14.73 4.91
N GLY A 218 6.83 -15.33 5.12
CA GLY A 218 7.34 -16.46 4.33
C GLY A 218 7.60 -17.67 5.20
N GLY A 219 7.70 -18.82 4.55
CA GLY A 219 8.05 -20.07 5.15
C GLY A 219 9.52 -20.20 5.55
N ASP A 220 9.88 -21.41 5.93
CA ASP A 220 11.17 -21.71 6.52
C ASP A 220 12.16 -22.29 5.52
N PHE A 221 11.67 -23.09 4.56
CA PHE A 221 12.51 -23.85 3.64
C PHE A 221 11.92 -23.86 2.23
N GLU A 222 12.80 -23.97 1.25
CA GLU A 222 12.40 -24.21 -0.12
C GLU A 222 11.92 -25.66 -0.26
N GLU A 223 10.69 -25.83 -0.74
CA GLU A 223 10.07 -27.13 -0.97
C GLU A 223 9.13 -27.06 -2.19
N SER A 224 9.00 -28.20 -2.89
CA SER A 224 8.07 -28.31 -4.01
C SER A 224 6.63 -28.07 -3.56
N TYR A 225 5.88 -27.26 -4.31
CA TYR A 225 4.47 -27.03 -4.02
C TYR A 225 3.63 -28.31 -4.10
N LEU A 226 4.13 -29.37 -4.76
CA LEU A 226 3.46 -30.66 -4.86
C LEU A 226 3.45 -31.43 -3.54
N THR A 227 4.42 -31.18 -2.67
CA THR A 227 4.59 -31.86 -1.39
C THR A 227 4.40 -30.96 -0.17
N ASN A 228 4.66 -29.64 -0.34
CA ASN A 228 4.56 -28.70 0.78
C ASN A 228 3.09 -28.46 1.21
N PRO A 229 2.73 -28.76 2.48
CA PRO A 229 1.35 -28.64 2.96
C PRO A 229 0.80 -27.22 2.90
N LEU A 230 1.62 -26.21 3.18
CA LEU A 230 1.21 -24.80 3.11
C LEU A 230 0.86 -24.40 1.68
N SER A 231 1.67 -24.78 0.70
CA SER A 231 1.39 -24.54 -0.72
C SER A 231 0.11 -25.25 -1.17
N GLN A 232 -0.14 -26.47 -0.68
CA GLN A 232 -1.37 -27.21 -0.95
C GLN A 232 -2.60 -26.49 -0.39
N THR A 233 -2.48 -25.86 0.79
CA THR A 233 -3.57 -25.07 1.40
C THR A 233 -3.83 -23.81 0.60
N VAL A 234 -2.82 -23.15 0.02
CA VAL A 234 -2.99 -22.04 -0.92
C VAL A 234 -3.82 -22.47 -2.14
N GLU A 235 -3.51 -23.65 -2.70
CA GLU A 235 -4.27 -24.21 -3.83
C GLU A 235 -5.74 -24.54 -3.45
N GLN A 236 -6.00 -24.94 -2.19
CA GLN A 236 -7.36 -25.11 -1.68
C GLN A 236 -8.09 -23.77 -1.58
N CYS A 237 -7.44 -22.72 -1.09
CA CYS A 237 -8.00 -21.35 -1.07
C CYS A 237 -8.41 -20.91 -2.48
N ALA A 238 -7.55 -21.10 -3.47
CA ALA A 238 -7.84 -20.74 -4.85
C ALA A 238 -9.06 -21.50 -5.41
N ARG A 239 -9.16 -22.82 -5.13
CA ARG A 239 -10.33 -23.63 -5.50
C ARG A 239 -11.61 -23.18 -4.78
N ALA A 240 -11.51 -22.66 -3.57
CA ALA A 240 -12.64 -22.09 -2.83
C ALA A 240 -13.02 -20.67 -3.28
N GLY A 241 -12.34 -20.11 -4.28
CA GLY A 241 -12.62 -18.77 -4.80
C GLY A 241 -11.96 -17.64 -4.03
N ILE A 242 -10.94 -17.94 -3.23
CA ILE A 242 -10.18 -16.99 -2.41
C ILE A 242 -8.85 -16.69 -3.11
N THR A 243 -8.56 -15.43 -3.39
CA THR A 243 -7.30 -14.97 -3.97
C THR A 243 -6.26 -14.82 -2.87
N VAL A 244 -5.17 -15.56 -2.93
CA VAL A 244 -4.05 -15.46 -1.98
C VAL A 244 -2.95 -14.60 -2.58
N VAL A 245 -2.57 -13.54 -1.87
CA VAL A 245 -1.52 -12.59 -2.24
C VAL A 245 -0.43 -12.64 -1.18
N CYS A 246 0.81 -12.86 -1.59
CA CYS A 246 1.93 -13.03 -0.67
C CYS A 246 3.11 -12.11 -0.99
N ALA A 247 3.79 -11.65 0.02
CA ALA A 247 5.12 -11.07 -0.12
C ALA A 247 6.12 -12.12 -0.60
N VAL A 248 6.93 -11.79 -1.62
CA VAL A 248 7.90 -12.77 -2.18
C VAL A 248 9.16 -12.91 -1.31
N GLY A 249 9.37 -12.00 -0.35
CA GLY A 249 10.56 -11.94 0.49
C GLY A 249 11.51 -10.80 0.11
N ASN A 250 12.52 -10.55 0.94
CA ASN A 250 13.41 -9.38 0.88
C ASN A 250 14.89 -9.76 0.73
N ALA A 251 15.18 -10.97 0.25
CA ALA A 251 16.53 -11.53 0.19
C ALA A 251 17.21 -11.43 -1.19
N GLY A 252 16.69 -10.64 -2.13
CA GLY A 252 17.21 -10.55 -3.49
C GLY A 252 18.63 -10.01 -3.65
N HIS A 253 19.24 -9.52 -2.58
CA HIS A 253 20.66 -9.16 -2.50
C HIS A 253 21.55 -10.33 -2.10
N VAL A 254 20.97 -11.45 -1.69
CA VAL A 254 21.70 -12.66 -1.28
C VAL A 254 21.75 -13.63 -2.47
N PRO A 255 22.93 -14.01 -2.99
CA PRO A 255 23.02 -14.99 -4.05
C PRO A 255 22.36 -16.32 -3.67
N GLY A 256 21.60 -16.91 -4.60
CA GLY A 256 20.94 -18.20 -4.38
C GLY A 256 19.80 -18.19 -3.37
N HIS A 257 19.23 -17.02 -3.05
CA HIS A 257 18.05 -16.93 -2.20
C HIS A 257 16.87 -17.66 -2.84
N PRO A 258 16.11 -18.46 -2.08
CA PRO A 258 14.94 -19.15 -2.59
C PRO A 258 13.69 -18.25 -2.58
N VAL A 259 12.67 -18.64 -3.35
CA VAL A 259 11.29 -18.18 -3.16
C VAL A 259 10.55 -19.22 -2.33
N LEU A 260 10.21 -18.84 -1.11
CA LEU A 260 9.66 -19.73 -0.09
C LEU A 260 8.13 -19.84 -0.15
N PRO A 261 7.53 -20.96 0.34
CA PRO A 261 6.10 -21.01 0.59
C PRO A 261 5.64 -19.86 1.52
N PRO A 262 4.43 -19.33 1.35
CA PRO A 262 3.39 -19.67 0.39
C PRO A 262 3.56 -18.97 -0.98
N ALA A 263 4.55 -18.08 -1.15
CA ALA A 263 4.76 -17.32 -2.38
C ALA A 263 5.16 -18.23 -3.57
N SER A 264 5.77 -19.38 -3.30
CA SER A 264 6.13 -20.39 -4.31
C SER A 264 4.93 -21.15 -4.91
N ALA A 265 3.76 -21.13 -4.26
CA ALA A 265 2.58 -21.84 -4.74
C ALA A 265 2.09 -21.31 -6.11
N PRO A 266 1.63 -22.18 -7.04
CA PRO A 266 1.20 -21.78 -8.39
C PRO A 266 0.06 -20.77 -8.40
N SER A 267 -0.97 -20.93 -7.56
CA SER A 267 -2.13 -20.03 -7.52
C SER A 267 -1.88 -18.76 -6.72
N CYS A 268 -0.81 -18.69 -5.93
CA CYS A 268 -0.44 -17.49 -5.20
C CYS A 268 -0.04 -16.35 -6.17
N ILE A 269 -0.44 -15.13 -5.83
CA ILE A 269 0.09 -13.91 -6.43
C ILE A 269 1.26 -13.45 -5.54
N ALA A 270 2.47 -13.81 -5.92
CA ALA A 270 3.68 -13.37 -5.23
C ALA A 270 4.05 -11.97 -5.70
N VAL A 271 4.27 -11.07 -4.74
CA VAL A 271 4.48 -9.64 -4.99
C VAL A 271 5.89 -9.24 -4.60
N GLY A 272 6.62 -8.69 -5.57
CA GLY A 272 7.90 -8.03 -5.35
C GLY A 272 7.75 -6.53 -5.08
N GLY A 273 8.85 -5.89 -4.66
CA GLY A 273 8.88 -4.47 -4.35
C GLY A 273 9.40 -3.63 -5.52
N LEU A 274 8.69 -2.56 -5.82
CA LEU A 274 9.11 -1.47 -6.69
C LEU A 274 9.75 -0.37 -5.83
N ASP A 275 10.87 0.19 -6.28
CA ASP A 275 11.36 1.49 -5.84
C ASP A 275 11.03 2.54 -6.92
N ASP A 276 9.98 3.30 -6.72
CA ASP A 276 9.62 4.42 -7.61
C ASP A 276 10.24 5.74 -7.16
N GLN A 277 11.16 5.71 -6.20
CA GLN A 277 11.84 6.87 -5.63
C GLN A 277 10.86 7.95 -5.14
N ASN A 278 9.69 7.53 -4.62
CA ASN A 278 8.62 8.42 -4.20
C ASN A 278 8.23 9.44 -5.29
N SER A 279 8.16 9.02 -6.55
CA SER A 279 7.94 9.87 -7.72
C SER A 279 6.85 9.29 -8.63
N LEU A 280 6.17 10.16 -9.37
CA LEU A 280 5.26 9.76 -10.45
C LEU A 280 5.99 9.56 -11.78
N ASP A 281 7.23 10.03 -11.89
CA ASP A 281 8.07 9.82 -13.07
C ASP A 281 8.43 8.34 -13.23
N ARG A 282 7.91 7.72 -14.29
CA ARG A 282 8.12 6.31 -14.59
C ARG A 282 9.57 5.97 -14.94
N ALA A 283 10.34 6.95 -15.44
CA ALA A 283 11.75 6.76 -15.75
C ALA A 283 12.62 6.56 -14.50
N ARG A 284 12.12 6.96 -13.32
CA ARG A 284 12.81 6.79 -12.04
C ARG A 284 12.55 5.45 -11.37
N ARG A 285 11.71 4.60 -11.96
CA ARG A 285 11.36 3.28 -11.40
C ARG A 285 12.56 2.35 -11.37
N GLY A 286 12.82 1.75 -10.23
CA GLY A 286 13.84 0.76 -9.97
C GLY A 286 13.29 -0.42 -9.17
N MET A 287 14.18 -1.30 -8.74
CA MET A 287 13.81 -2.50 -7.97
C MET A 287 14.19 -2.37 -6.50
N TYR A 288 13.23 -2.73 -5.64
CA TYR A 288 13.56 -3.11 -4.28
C TYR A 288 14.34 -4.45 -4.25
N ARG A 289 15.00 -4.75 -3.15
CA ARG A 289 15.75 -6.00 -2.91
C ARG A 289 14.86 -7.24 -2.68
N SER A 290 13.79 -7.38 -3.47
CA SER A 290 12.87 -8.53 -3.38
C SER A 290 13.56 -9.83 -3.71
N SER A 291 13.16 -10.92 -3.07
CA SER A 291 13.45 -12.27 -3.55
C SER A 291 12.83 -12.48 -4.94
N TYR A 292 13.43 -13.29 -5.79
CA TYR A 292 13.00 -13.51 -7.16
C TYR A 292 13.59 -14.82 -7.71
N GLY A 293 13.17 -15.18 -8.90
CA GLY A 293 13.70 -16.29 -9.65
C GLY A 293 12.74 -17.48 -9.72
N PRO A 294 13.11 -18.54 -10.42
CA PRO A 294 12.29 -19.73 -10.45
C PRO A 294 12.28 -20.40 -9.09
N THR A 295 11.11 -20.93 -8.69
CA THR A 295 11.00 -21.83 -7.56
C THR A 295 11.69 -23.15 -7.88
N ILE A 296 11.83 -24.03 -6.88
CA ILE A 296 12.35 -25.40 -7.09
C ILE A 296 11.56 -26.16 -8.17
N ASP A 297 10.29 -25.82 -8.38
CA ASP A 297 9.43 -26.40 -9.42
C ASP A 297 9.53 -25.67 -10.77
N GLY A 298 10.41 -24.69 -10.90
CA GLY A 298 10.60 -23.91 -12.12
C GLY A 298 9.56 -22.83 -12.38
N LEU A 299 8.73 -22.47 -11.40
CA LEU A 299 7.75 -21.39 -11.52
C LEU A 299 8.43 -20.04 -11.34
N GLN A 300 8.24 -19.15 -12.31
CA GLN A 300 8.76 -17.78 -12.20
C GLN A 300 8.01 -16.96 -11.15
N LYS A 301 8.75 -16.36 -10.23
CA LYS A 301 8.28 -15.45 -9.18
C LYS A 301 9.21 -14.22 -9.05
N PRO A 302 8.69 -13.04 -8.69
CA PRO A 302 7.27 -12.70 -8.40
C PRO A 302 6.41 -12.68 -9.68
N GLU A 303 5.08 -12.67 -9.55
CA GLU A 303 4.19 -12.40 -10.68
C GLU A 303 4.21 -10.92 -11.07
N VAL A 304 4.15 -10.04 -10.08
CA VAL A 304 4.06 -8.58 -10.25
C VAL A 304 4.82 -7.85 -9.15
N ILE A 305 5.07 -6.56 -9.37
CA ILE A 305 5.68 -5.68 -8.37
C ILE A 305 4.76 -4.50 -8.07
N ALA A 306 4.84 -4.01 -6.82
CA ALA A 306 4.15 -2.81 -6.33
C ALA A 306 5.10 -2.05 -5.39
N PRO A 307 4.85 -0.77 -5.06
CA PRO A 307 5.73 0.00 -4.18
C PRO A 307 6.12 -0.76 -2.92
N GLY A 308 7.41 -1.03 -2.78
CA GLY A 308 8.02 -1.70 -1.63
C GLY A 308 8.92 -0.77 -0.81
N ILE A 309 8.97 0.52 -1.16
CA ILE A 309 9.69 1.58 -0.45
C ILE A 309 8.80 2.82 -0.41
N TRP A 310 9.02 3.70 0.56
CA TRP A 310 8.27 4.93 0.72
C TRP A 310 6.77 4.69 0.90
N VAL A 311 6.37 3.61 1.57
CA VAL A 311 4.96 3.32 1.84
C VAL A 311 4.57 3.95 3.16
N ALA A 312 3.66 4.93 3.14
CA ALA A 312 3.13 5.52 4.37
C ALA A 312 2.31 4.48 5.14
N ALA A 313 2.65 4.25 6.40
CA ALA A 313 2.01 3.30 7.30
C ALA A 313 1.83 3.91 8.69
N PRO A 314 0.80 3.51 9.45
CA PRO A 314 0.55 4.05 10.78
C PRO A 314 1.61 3.59 11.78
N ILE A 315 1.86 4.41 12.79
CA ILE A 315 2.70 4.07 13.94
C ILE A 315 1.81 3.41 15.00
N LEU A 316 2.28 2.30 15.58
CA LEU A 316 1.56 1.65 16.68
C LEU A 316 1.55 2.57 17.92
N PRO A 317 0.36 2.98 18.41
CA PRO A 317 0.28 3.92 19.52
C PRO A 317 0.89 3.36 20.81
N HIS A 318 1.25 4.25 21.74
CA HIS A 318 1.81 3.91 23.06
C HIS A 318 3.06 3.00 22.98
N THR A 319 3.89 3.23 22.01
CA THR A 319 5.20 2.61 21.86
C THR A 319 6.30 3.66 21.91
N PRO A 320 7.55 3.31 22.21
CA PRO A 320 8.66 4.26 22.12
C PRO A 320 8.73 4.96 20.76
N THR A 321 8.47 4.24 19.67
CA THR A 321 8.42 4.84 18.32
C THR A 321 7.32 5.89 18.18
N ALA A 322 6.16 5.71 18.84
CA ALA A 322 5.08 6.70 18.81
C ALA A 322 5.45 7.94 19.64
N GLU A 323 6.08 7.76 20.79
CA GLU A 323 6.56 8.85 21.64
C GLU A 323 7.63 9.68 20.92
N GLU A 324 8.59 9.02 20.26
CA GLU A 324 9.61 9.68 19.42
C GLU A 324 8.97 10.44 18.26
N ALA A 325 8.04 9.81 17.53
CA ALA A 325 7.36 10.46 16.40
C ALA A 325 6.55 11.67 16.84
N GLU A 326 5.89 11.61 17.99
CA GLU A 326 5.12 12.72 18.56
C GLU A 326 6.05 13.89 18.90
N ILE A 327 7.15 13.67 19.64
CA ILE A 327 8.05 14.74 20.01
C ILE A 327 8.75 15.34 18.79
N TYR A 328 9.23 14.53 17.85
CA TYR A 328 9.87 15.04 16.63
C TYR A 328 8.91 15.86 15.78
N SER A 329 7.67 15.43 15.65
CA SER A 329 6.64 16.17 14.93
C SER A 329 6.31 17.51 15.60
N LYS A 330 6.18 17.53 16.92
CA LYS A 330 5.98 18.76 17.70
C LYS A 330 7.15 19.75 17.55
N LEU A 331 8.37 19.25 17.68
CA LEU A 331 9.59 20.07 17.54
C LEU A 331 9.75 20.61 16.13
N ASN A 332 9.46 19.80 15.12
CA ASN A 332 9.53 20.24 13.73
C ASN A 332 8.50 21.33 13.41
N ALA A 333 7.31 21.24 14.02
CA ALA A 333 6.23 22.19 13.83
C ALA A 333 6.36 23.49 14.64
N ALA A 334 7.17 23.49 15.72
CA ALA A 334 7.25 24.60 16.65
C ALA A 334 8.05 25.79 16.11
N ASP A 335 7.75 26.98 16.61
CA ASP A 335 8.60 28.16 16.42
C ASP A 335 9.96 27.98 17.11
N ASP A 336 10.99 28.65 16.61
CA ASP A 336 12.36 28.59 17.16
C ASP A 336 12.43 28.96 18.66
N LYS A 337 11.58 29.88 19.10
CA LYS A 337 11.52 30.33 20.50
C LYS A 337 11.05 29.26 21.47
N ASP A 338 10.22 28.32 20.98
CA ASP A 338 9.53 27.30 21.80
C ASP A 338 10.31 25.96 21.83
N LEU A 339 11.33 25.80 20.97
CA LEU A 339 12.05 24.52 20.81
C LEU A 339 12.66 24.00 22.10
N ARG A 340 13.31 24.87 22.90
CA ARG A 340 13.99 24.46 24.14
C ARG A 340 13.00 23.99 25.19
N GLU A 341 11.91 24.71 25.36
CA GLU A 341 10.84 24.34 26.31
C GLU A 341 10.21 23.00 25.93
N LEU A 342 10.01 22.74 24.61
CA LEU A 342 9.48 21.48 24.13
C LEU A 342 10.47 20.32 24.32
N ILE A 343 11.78 20.54 24.13
CA ILE A 343 12.80 19.52 24.41
C ILE A 343 12.82 19.20 25.91
N GLU A 344 12.82 20.22 26.78
CA GLU A 344 12.75 20.01 28.22
C GLU A 344 11.49 19.25 28.65
N GLY A 345 10.35 19.58 28.05
CA GLY A 345 9.06 18.89 28.30
C GLY A 345 9.04 17.44 27.81
N GLY A 346 9.83 17.10 26.82
CA GLY A 346 10.00 15.74 26.27
C GLY A 346 11.25 15.01 26.77
N SER A 347 11.90 15.51 27.82
CA SER A 347 13.14 14.93 28.35
C SER A 347 12.98 13.44 28.71
N GLY A 348 13.96 12.65 28.30
CA GLY A 348 13.99 11.19 28.48
C GLY A 348 13.43 10.39 27.32
N ILE A 349 12.80 11.04 26.30
CA ILE A 349 12.34 10.34 25.09
C ILE A 349 13.52 10.11 24.13
N ASP A 350 14.32 11.14 23.87
CA ASP A 350 15.51 11.03 23.00
C ASP A 350 16.72 11.69 23.68
N LYS A 351 17.70 10.88 23.99
CA LYS A 351 18.92 11.31 24.69
C LYS A 351 19.73 12.35 23.90
N ASP A 352 19.80 12.22 22.58
CA ASP A 352 20.57 13.15 21.74
C ASP A 352 19.92 14.54 21.73
N LEU A 353 18.58 14.61 21.74
CA LEU A 353 17.84 15.87 21.87
C LEU A 353 18.04 16.50 23.25
N ASP A 354 18.02 15.71 24.32
CA ASP A 354 18.26 16.17 25.68
C ASP A 354 19.64 16.79 25.80
N GLU A 355 20.67 16.11 25.33
CA GLU A 355 22.07 16.58 25.33
C GLU A 355 22.27 17.81 24.42
N ALA A 356 21.51 17.90 23.33
CA ALA A 356 21.58 19.00 22.37
C ALA A 356 20.81 20.26 22.79
N SER A 357 20.04 20.24 23.87
CA SER A 357 19.13 21.34 24.28
C SER A 357 19.80 22.73 24.34
N SER A 358 21.09 22.79 24.63
CA SER A 358 21.89 24.04 24.70
C SER A 358 22.48 24.51 23.36
N LEU A 359 22.38 23.69 22.29
CA LEU A 359 22.95 24.03 20.98
C LEU A 359 22.25 25.26 20.35
N PRO A 360 22.95 25.96 19.42
CA PRO A 360 22.32 26.99 18.61
C PRO A 360 21.09 26.45 17.84
N ILE A 361 20.05 27.26 17.71
CA ILE A 361 18.78 26.88 17.04
C ILE A 361 18.96 26.24 15.66
N PRO A 362 19.80 26.73 14.75
CA PRO A 362 20.02 26.07 13.47
C PRO A 362 20.55 24.63 13.59
N LEU A 363 21.36 24.33 14.59
CA LEU A 363 21.85 22.97 14.84
C LEU A 363 20.78 22.08 15.44
N LEU A 364 19.91 22.61 16.30
CA LEU A 364 18.73 21.90 16.79
C LEU A 364 17.78 21.53 15.65
N ARG A 365 17.51 22.44 14.72
CA ARG A 365 16.69 22.16 13.52
C ARG A 365 17.30 21.05 12.65
N GLN A 366 18.62 21.09 12.46
CA GLN A 366 19.31 20.02 11.74
C GLN A 366 19.18 18.67 12.46
N LEU A 367 19.37 18.65 13.78
CA LEU A 367 19.21 17.42 14.57
C LEU A 367 17.78 16.87 14.48
N ILE A 368 16.77 17.70 14.66
CA ILE A 368 15.36 17.30 14.52
C ILE A 368 15.10 16.67 13.12
N THR A 369 15.61 17.32 12.07
CA THR A 369 15.50 16.80 10.70
C THR A 369 16.18 15.43 10.55
N ILE A 370 17.35 15.24 11.13
CA ILE A 370 18.07 13.96 11.12
C ILE A 370 17.27 12.90 11.87
N LYS A 371 16.74 13.19 13.06
CA LYS A 371 15.93 12.26 13.84
C LYS A 371 14.66 11.82 13.13
N MET A 372 13.94 12.75 12.50
CA MET A 372 12.77 12.40 11.68
C MET A 372 13.14 11.47 10.53
N ARG A 373 14.30 11.69 9.87
CA ARG A 373 14.77 10.82 8.78
C ARG A 373 15.16 9.42 9.28
N GLU A 374 15.93 9.35 10.35
CA GLU A 374 16.36 8.07 10.95
C GLU A 374 15.15 7.24 11.41
N GLY A 375 14.14 7.88 12.01
CA GLY A 375 12.88 7.27 12.41
C GLY A 375 11.90 7.01 11.26
N ASN A 376 12.21 7.48 10.03
CA ASN A 376 11.29 7.48 8.89
C ASN A 376 9.95 8.19 9.19
N VAL A 377 9.95 9.15 10.11
CA VAL A 377 8.74 9.81 10.61
C VAL A 377 8.17 10.75 9.55
N ILE A 378 6.90 10.61 9.22
CA ILE A 378 6.14 11.53 8.37
C ILE A 378 5.45 12.58 9.25
N ASN A 379 4.74 12.12 10.28
CA ASN A 379 4.10 12.92 11.32
C ASN A 379 3.92 12.06 12.58
N GLN A 380 3.24 12.56 13.60
CA GLN A 380 3.02 11.84 14.86
C GLN A 380 2.33 10.48 14.72
N ASP A 381 1.53 10.28 13.66
CA ASP A 381 0.68 9.10 13.46
C ASP A 381 1.20 8.17 12.37
N TYR A 382 2.09 8.67 11.47
CA TYR A 382 2.56 7.92 10.30
C TYR A 382 4.06 8.00 10.13
N LYS A 383 4.61 6.91 9.65
CA LYS A 383 5.99 6.79 9.15
C LYS A 383 6.00 6.14 7.77
N TYR A 384 7.10 6.25 7.04
CA TYR A 384 7.27 5.44 5.84
C TYR A 384 8.05 4.17 6.15
N VAL A 385 7.69 3.11 5.44
CA VAL A 385 8.23 1.76 5.62
C VAL A 385 8.64 1.17 4.28
N ASP A 386 9.49 0.13 4.35
CA ASP A 386 9.95 -0.63 3.20
C ASP A 386 9.79 -2.14 3.41
N GLY A 387 9.66 -2.87 2.32
CA GLY A 387 9.54 -4.32 2.28
C GLY A 387 8.45 -4.82 1.33
N THR A 388 8.63 -6.03 0.82
CA THR A 388 7.58 -6.74 0.07
C THR A 388 6.34 -6.98 0.92
N SER A 389 6.49 -6.97 2.25
CA SER A 389 5.38 -7.01 3.21
C SER A 389 4.39 -5.86 3.04
N PHE A 390 4.81 -4.73 2.47
CA PHE A 390 3.95 -3.58 2.18
C PHE A 390 3.53 -3.51 0.71
N ALA A 391 4.26 -4.14 -0.20
CA ALA A 391 3.87 -4.30 -1.60
C ALA A 391 2.70 -5.29 -1.76
N ALA A 392 2.69 -6.40 -1.04
CA ALA A 392 1.63 -7.41 -1.09
C ALA A 392 0.25 -6.84 -0.72
N PRO A 393 0.06 -6.10 0.40
CA PRO A 393 -1.22 -5.50 0.74
C PRO A 393 -1.71 -4.47 -0.29
N ILE A 394 -0.81 -3.77 -1.00
CA ILE A 394 -1.20 -2.90 -2.12
C ILE A 394 -1.85 -3.73 -3.24
N VAL A 395 -1.29 -4.89 -3.60
CA VAL A 395 -1.87 -5.77 -4.61
C VAL A 395 -3.16 -6.42 -4.12
N SER A 396 -3.22 -6.82 -2.84
CA SER A 396 -4.45 -7.32 -2.20
C SER A 396 -5.59 -6.31 -2.28
N SER A 397 -5.29 -5.03 -2.07
CA SER A 397 -6.26 -3.95 -2.17
C SER A 397 -6.76 -3.74 -3.61
N ILE A 398 -5.89 -3.87 -4.61
CA ILE A 398 -6.27 -3.80 -6.03
C ILE A 398 -7.18 -4.97 -6.39
N ALA A 399 -6.86 -6.20 -5.94
CA ALA A 399 -7.72 -7.37 -6.13
C ALA A 399 -9.12 -7.17 -5.52
N ALA A 400 -9.22 -6.53 -4.35
CA ALA A 400 -10.51 -6.19 -3.74
C ALA A 400 -11.29 -5.16 -4.57
N CYS A 401 -10.63 -4.15 -5.14
CA CYS A 401 -11.28 -3.20 -6.05
C CYS A 401 -11.75 -3.86 -7.36
N MET A 402 -11.00 -4.83 -7.87
CA MET A 402 -11.42 -5.64 -9.02
C MET A 402 -12.67 -6.47 -8.71
N LEU A 403 -12.74 -7.06 -7.51
CA LEU A 403 -13.89 -7.83 -7.03
C LEU A 403 -15.13 -6.94 -6.76
N GLU A 404 -14.95 -5.69 -6.32
CA GLU A 404 -16.04 -4.72 -6.27
C GLU A 404 -16.59 -4.41 -7.67
N ALA A 405 -15.69 -4.25 -8.66
CA ALA A 405 -16.08 -3.99 -10.05
C ALA A 405 -16.72 -5.22 -10.73
N ASN A 406 -16.26 -6.42 -10.38
CA ASN A 406 -16.77 -7.68 -10.89
C ASN A 406 -16.70 -8.79 -9.82
N PRO A 407 -17.76 -9.00 -9.03
CA PRO A 407 -17.80 -10.01 -7.98
C PRO A 407 -17.65 -11.46 -8.48
N GLY A 408 -17.92 -11.70 -9.77
CA GLY A 408 -17.83 -13.01 -10.41
C GLY A 408 -16.42 -13.46 -10.81
N LEU A 409 -15.38 -12.66 -10.57
CA LEU A 409 -14.01 -13.04 -10.90
C LEU A 409 -13.51 -14.19 -10.02
N SER A 410 -12.93 -15.20 -10.67
CA SER A 410 -12.16 -16.25 -9.98
C SER A 410 -10.74 -15.78 -9.63
N PRO A 411 -10.05 -16.43 -8.68
CA PRO A 411 -8.64 -16.12 -8.37
C PRO A 411 -7.72 -16.18 -9.59
N ALA A 412 -7.92 -17.15 -10.47
CA ALA A 412 -7.14 -17.30 -11.70
C ALA A 412 -7.37 -16.11 -12.67
N GLN A 413 -8.61 -15.61 -12.77
CA GLN A 413 -8.91 -14.44 -13.58
C GLN A 413 -8.32 -13.16 -12.98
N ILE A 414 -8.38 -12.99 -11.66
CA ILE A 414 -7.74 -11.85 -10.96
C ILE A 414 -6.23 -11.86 -11.24
N LYS A 415 -5.58 -13.00 -11.01
CA LYS A 415 -4.13 -13.16 -11.30
C LYS A 415 -3.82 -12.84 -12.76
N ARG A 416 -4.61 -13.36 -13.70
CA ARG A 416 -4.42 -13.14 -15.12
C ARG A 416 -4.56 -11.66 -15.51
N ILE A 417 -5.59 -10.96 -15.00
CA ILE A 417 -5.78 -9.54 -15.27
C ILE A 417 -4.63 -8.70 -14.73
N LEU A 418 -4.16 -8.99 -13.50
CA LEU A 418 -3.02 -8.28 -12.92
C LEU A 418 -1.76 -8.44 -13.77
N ILE A 419 -1.52 -9.64 -14.29
CA ILE A 419 -0.39 -9.95 -15.20
C ILE A 419 -0.56 -9.22 -16.55
N ASP A 420 -1.71 -9.34 -17.18
CA ASP A 420 -1.94 -8.80 -18.53
C ASP A 420 -1.97 -7.27 -18.57
N THR A 421 -2.28 -6.63 -17.45
CA THR A 421 -2.31 -5.17 -17.34
C THR A 421 -1.06 -4.55 -16.76
N ALA A 422 -0.13 -5.36 -16.24
CA ALA A 422 1.12 -4.90 -15.64
C ALA A 422 2.00 -4.12 -16.63
N GLU A 423 2.81 -3.21 -16.11
CA GLU A 423 3.72 -2.37 -16.89
C GLU A 423 5.17 -2.76 -16.57
N ARG A 424 5.90 -3.20 -17.59
CA ARG A 424 7.32 -3.55 -17.41
C ARG A 424 8.16 -2.32 -17.17
N VAL A 425 9.11 -2.44 -16.25
CA VAL A 425 10.17 -1.44 -16.06
C VAL A 425 11.28 -1.77 -17.06
N PRO A 426 11.65 -0.83 -17.94
CA PRO A 426 12.74 -1.03 -18.90
C PRO A 426 14.04 -1.42 -18.19
N GLU A 427 14.89 -2.19 -18.88
CA GLU A 427 16.24 -2.58 -18.43
C GLU A 427 16.31 -3.43 -17.15
N ILE A 428 15.17 -3.84 -16.59
CA ILE A 428 15.12 -4.75 -15.44
C ILE A 428 14.81 -6.17 -15.94
N GLU A 429 15.56 -7.14 -15.42
CA GLU A 429 15.37 -8.54 -15.76
C GLU A 429 13.97 -9.02 -15.38
N VAL A 430 13.38 -9.87 -16.26
CA VAL A 430 12.04 -10.42 -16.05
C VAL A 430 11.95 -11.21 -14.74
N ASP A 431 13.02 -11.92 -14.39
CA ASP A 431 13.08 -12.72 -13.16
C ASP A 431 12.86 -11.87 -11.91
N ARG A 432 13.33 -10.62 -11.92
CA ARG A 432 13.21 -9.71 -10.77
C ARG A 432 11.87 -9.00 -10.68
N GLN A 433 11.27 -8.64 -11.83
CA GLN A 433 10.02 -7.86 -11.85
C GLN A 433 8.78 -8.68 -12.21
N GLY A 434 8.94 -9.94 -12.63
CA GLY A 434 7.86 -10.72 -13.20
C GLY A 434 7.25 -10.04 -14.42
N TRP A 435 5.96 -9.80 -14.41
CA TRP A 435 5.26 -9.11 -15.50
C TRP A 435 5.33 -7.58 -15.39
N GLY A 436 5.86 -7.05 -14.28
CA GLY A 436 6.08 -5.63 -14.05
C GLY A 436 5.21 -5.03 -12.97
N VAL A 437 5.12 -3.70 -12.97
CA VAL A 437 4.35 -2.91 -12.00
C VAL A 437 2.87 -3.09 -12.24
N VAL A 438 2.12 -3.43 -11.19
CA VAL A 438 0.65 -3.52 -11.25
C VAL A 438 0.05 -2.18 -11.66
N ALA A 439 -0.77 -2.17 -12.69
CA ALA A 439 -1.52 -1.00 -13.14
C ALA A 439 -2.93 -1.03 -12.53
N ALA A 440 -3.09 -0.42 -11.34
CA ALA A 440 -4.30 -0.55 -10.53
C ALA A 440 -5.58 -0.13 -11.27
N ARG A 441 -5.58 1.03 -11.94
CA ARG A 441 -6.73 1.50 -12.72
C ARG A 441 -7.07 0.55 -13.85
N ARG A 442 -6.07 0.17 -14.66
CA ARG A 442 -6.28 -0.73 -15.81
C ARG A 442 -6.80 -2.09 -15.40
N ALA A 443 -6.32 -2.64 -14.28
CA ALA A 443 -6.79 -3.92 -13.75
C ALA A 443 -8.28 -3.85 -13.36
N VAL A 444 -8.70 -2.78 -12.69
CA VAL A 444 -10.12 -2.56 -12.31
C VAL A 444 -11.00 -2.33 -13.54
N GLU A 445 -10.55 -1.52 -14.50
CA GLU A 445 -11.29 -1.27 -15.75
C GLU A 445 -11.45 -2.56 -16.57
N HIS A 446 -10.41 -3.40 -16.64
CA HIS A 446 -10.49 -4.70 -17.32
C HIS A 446 -11.47 -5.65 -16.62
N ALA A 447 -11.47 -5.69 -15.28
CA ALA A 447 -12.42 -6.44 -14.48
C ALA A 447 -13.88 -5.99 -14.76
N LEU A 448 -14.10 -4.68 -14.86
CA LEU A 448 -15.41 -4.10 -15.17
C LEU A 448 -15.90 -4.45 -16.57
N LEU A 449 -15.02 -4.46 -17.58
CA LEU A 449 -15.37 -4.85 -18.95
C LEU A 449 -15.84 -6.30 -19.00
N GLN A 450 -15.12 -7.24 -18.36
CA GLN A 450 -15.53 -8.65 -18.30
C GLN A 450 -16.86 -8.87 -17.58
N ASN A 451 -17.31 -7.97 -16.71
CA ASN A 451 -18.61 -8.03 -16.06
C ASN A 451 -19.77 -7.63 -17.00
N ARG A 452 -19.49 -6.78 -18.00
CA ARG A 452 -20.49 -6.32 -18.98
C ARG A 452 -20.76 -7.31 -20.12
N GLU A 453 -19.83 -8.23 -20.35
CA GLU A 453 -19.90 -9.25 -21.38
C GLU A 453 -20.63 -10.52 -20.93
N ARG A 454 -20.99 -10.62 -19.65
CA ARG A 454 -21.82 -11.68 -19.04
C ARG A 454 -23.26 -11.22 -18.84
#